data_cec7e80179f472d421e2f0d8a7b7a3c8
#
_entry.id   cec7e80179f472d421e2f0d8a7b7a3c8
#
_cell.length_a   1.000
_cell.length_b   1.000
_cell.length_c   1.000
_cell.angle_alpha   90.00
_cell.angle_beta   90.00
_cell.angle_gamma   90.00
#
_symmetry.space_group_name_H-M   'P 1'
#
loop_
_entity.id
_entity.type
_entity.pdbx_description
1 polymer ?
#
loop_
_entity_poly.entity_id
_entity_poly.type
_entity_poly.pdbx_seq_one_letter_code
_entity_poly.pdbx_strand_id
1 'polypeptide(L)'
;RQYHSYLKLDYSGLVLSVTTGIPDAKAPVLVGALCGNGYIGDTITNQCVLSILSFLKQLTPEARERIGEIAIDDHQQAKLRLIGSFPILLGAVSELPEKAPLYMTVFDEIKDKNIQAEYIDLTFAKPYIKLLPKQAK
;
A
#
# COMPACT_ATOMS: atom_id res chain seq x y z
N ARG A 1 -5.01 12.27 -24.11
CA ARG A 1 -4.82 10.88 -23.70
C ARG A 1 -3.50 10.69 -22.98
N GLN A 2 -3.56 10.06 -21.85
CA GLN A 2 -2.38 9.82 -21.06
C GLN A 2 -1.93 8.38 -21.21
N TYR A 3 -0.62 8.21 -21.26
CA TYR A 3 -0.01 6.89 -21.21
C TYR A 3 0.55 6.71 -19.81
N HIS A 4 0.30 5.54 -19.25
CA HIS A 4 0.82 5.21 -17.93
C HIS A 4 1.94 4.22 -18.08
N SER A 5 3.07 4.58 -17.52
CA SER A 5 4.21 3.68 -17.42
C SER A 5 4.34 3.25 -15.98
N TYR A 6 4.70 2.00 -15.79
CA TYR A 6 4.90 1.45 -14.47
C TYR A 6 6.35 1.08 -14.30
N LEU A 7 6.94 1.51 -13.21
CA LEU A 7 8.28 1.12 -12.85
C LEU A 7 8.19 -0.06 -11.89
N LYS A 8 8.91 -1.13 -12.21
CA LYS A 8 9.02 -2.24 -11.28
C LYS A 8 10.26 -1.99 -10.43
N LEU A 9 10.06 -1.94 -9.12
CA LEU A 9 11.13 -1.61 -8.18
C LEU A 9 11.40 -2.79 -7.26
N ASP A 10 12.66 -2.93 -6.85
CA ASP A 10 12.92 -3.78 -5.69
C ASP A 10 12.73 -2.93 -4.43
N TYR A 11 12.91 -3.55 -3.26
CA TYR A 11 12.62 -2.85 -2.01
C TYR A 11 13.68 -1.84 -1.61
N SER A 12 14.77 -1.74 -2.38
CA SER A 12 15.75 -0.68 -2.18
C SER A 12 15.48 0.53 -3.06
N GLY A 13 14.51 0.42 -3.97
CA GLY A 13 14.17 1.49 -4.90
C GLY A 13 14.86 1.37 -6.24
N LEU A 14 15.56 0.27 -6.49
CA LEU A 14 16.22 0.05 -7.77
C LEU A 14 15.18 -0.27 -8.84
N VAL A 15 15.27 0.42 -9.97
CA VAL A 15 14.35 0.20 -11.09
C VAL A 15 14.78 -1.04 -11.87
N LEU A 16 13.94 -2.06 -11.82
CA LEU A 16 14.23 -3.33 -12.46
C LEU A 16 13.69 -3.39 -13.89
N SER A 17 12.55 -2.77 -14.15
CA SER A 17 11.96 -2.75 -15.48
C SER A 17 10.99 -1.60 -15.60
N VAL A 18 10.69 -1.23 -16.84
CA VAL A 18 9.69 -0.20 -17.15
C VAL A 18 8.73 -0.85 -18.13
N THR A 19 7.44 -0.80 -17.81
CA THR A 19 6.42 -1.37 -18.67
C THR A 19 5.31 -0.37 -18.90
N THR A 20 4.60 -0.53 -20.01
CA THR A 20 3.37 0.19 -20.27
C THR A 20 2.23 -0.81 -20.16
N GLY A 21 1.04 -0.31 -19.83
CA GLY A 21 -0.12 -1.18 -19.72
C GLY A 21 -0.32 -1.64 -18.28
N ILE A 22 -1.09 -2.70 -18.13
CA ILE A 22 -1.49 -3.17 -16.81
C ILE A 22 -0.34 -3.94 -16.16
N PRO A 23 0.08 -3.56 -14.94
CA PRO A 23 1.18 -4.26 -14.29
C PRO A 23 0.77 -5.67 -13.85
N ASP A 24 1.78 -6.50 -13.61
CA ASP A 24 1.59 -7.84 -13.09
C ASP A 24 0.92 -7.75 -11.71
N ALA A 25 -0.08 -8.60 -11.49
CA ALA A 25 -0.91 -8.52 -10.30
C ALA A 25 -0.24 -9.03 -9.03
N LYS A 26 1.00 -9.48 -9.10
CA LYS A 26 1.63 -10.11 -7.93
C LYS A 26 2.33 -9.13 -7.01
N ALA A 27 2.36 -7.86 -7.35
CA ALA A 27 3.01 -6.84 -6.54
C ALA A 27 2.05 -5.71 -6.29
N PRO A 28 2.16 -5.03 -5.15
CA PRO A 28 1.34 -3.84 -4.90
C PRO A 28 1.64 -2.75 -5.91
N VAL A 29 0.60 -2.02 -6.31
CA VAL A 29 0.73 -0.88 -7.21
C VAL A 29 0.70 0.39 -6.37
N LEU A 30 1.69 1.25 -6.57
CA LEU A 30 1.73 2.55 -5.90
C LEU A 30 1.16 3.60 -6.83
N VAL A 31 0.18 4.36 -6.34
CA VAL A 31 -0.50 5.38 -7.11
C VAL A 31 -0.34 6.72 -6.40
N GLY A 32 -0.07 7.76 -7.16
CA GLY A 32 0.07 9.11 -6.61
C GLY A 32 1.47 9.44 -6.15
N ALA A 33 2.37 8.46 -6.11
CA ALA A 33 3.75 8.71 -5.78
C ALA A 33 4.49 9.07 -7.06
N LEU A 34 5.09 10.26 -7.10
CA LEU A 34 5.77 10.73 -8.28
C LEU A 34 7.21 10.25 -8.26
N CYS A 35 7.54 9.35 -9.15
CA CYS A 35 8.89 8.83 -9.29
C CYS A 35 9.69 9.58 -10.34
N GLY A 36 9.01 10.42 -11.13
CA GLY A 36 9.63 11.03 -12.28
C GLY A 36 9.94 9.99 -13.34
N ASN A 37 10.86 10.32 -14.23
CA ASN A 37 11.30 9.40 -15.25
C ASN A 37 12.37 8.50 -14.66
N GLY A 38 12.16 7.19 -14.75
CA GLY A 38 13.10 6.23 -14.24
C GLY A 38 13.63 5.37 -15.38
N TYR A 39 14.90 5.04 -15.31
CA TYR A 39 15.52 4.13 -16.25
C TYR A 39 15.97 2.88 -15.51
N ILE A 40 16.02 1.77 -16.23
CA ILE A 40 16.48 0.52 -15.64
C ILE A 40 17.89 0.74 -15.06
N GLY A 41 18.05 0.35 -13.81
CA GLY A 41 19.33 0.53 -13.10
C GLY A 41 19.38 1.78 -12.23
N ASP A 42 18.44 2.71 -12.42
CA ASP A 42 18.38 3.89 -11.56
C ASP A 42 17.85 3.52 -10.18
N THR A 43 18.19 4.33 -9.18
CA THR A 43 17.64 4.18 -7.86
C THR A 43 16.71 5.35 -7.60
N ILE A 44 15.46 5.04 -7.21
CA ILE A 44 14.48 6.06 -6.87
C ILE A 44 14.86 6.69 -5.54
N THR A 45 14.83 8.02 -5.48
CA THR A 45 15.19 8.76 -4.26
C THR A 45 14.00 9.51 -3.66
N ASN A 46 12.83 9.44 -4.28
CA ASN A 46 11.63 10.08 -3.75
C ASN A 46 11.31 9.51 -2.37
N GLN A 47 11.21 10.40 -1.37
CA GLN A 47 11.03 9.96 0.01
C GLN A 47 9.71 9.25 0.25
N CYS A 48 8.65 9.64 -0.45
CA CYS A 48 7.36 8.96 -0.31
C CYS A 48 7.48 7.52 -0.77
N VAL A 49 8.13 7.31 -1.91
CA VAL A 49 8.32 5.95 -2.42
C VAL A 49 9.17 5.13 -1.46
N LEU A 50 10.25 5.72 -0.96
CA LEU A 50 11.14 4.99 -0.05
C LEU A 50 10.43 4.64 1.25
N SER A 51 9.58 5.53 1.77
CA SER A 51 8.80 5.23 2.97
C SER A 51 7.86 4.05 2.74
N ILE A 52 7.22 4.01 1.58
CA ILE A 52 6.32 2.92 1.25
C ILE A 52 7.09 1.61 1.11
N LEU A 53 8.25 1.65 0.45
CA LEU A 53 9.06 0.45 0.31
C LEU A 53 9.54 -0.07 1.66
N SER A 54 9.94 0.85 2.55
CA SER A 54 10.34 0.45 3.90
C SER A 54 9.20 -0.20 4.65
N PHE A 55 7.99 0.34 4.52
CA PHE A 55 6.79 -0.24 5.11
C PHE A 55 6.57 -1.66 4.59
N LEU A 56 6.59 -1.82 3.27
CA LEU A 56 6.34 -3.13 2.64
C LEU A 56 7.40 -4.14 3.04
N LYS A 57 8.64 -3.70 3.14
CA LYS A 57 9.75 -4.58 3.47
C LYS A 57 9.59 -5.23 4.84
N GLN A 58 8.91 -4.55 5.76
CA GLN A 58 8.72 -5.06 7.12
C GLN A 58 7.56 -6.04 7.22
N LEU A 59 6.75 -6.17 6.18
CA LEU A 59 5.59 -7.07 6.20
C LEU A 59 6.04 -8.48 5.82
N THR A 60 5.22 -9.46 6.22
CA THR A 60 5.44 -10.82 5.77
C THR A 60 5.12 -10.93 4.28
N PRO A 61 5.70 -11.91 3.59
CA PRO A 61 5.36 -12.11 2.17
C PRO A 61 3.86 -12.29 1.94
N GLU A 62 3.19 -13.00 2.84
CA GLU A 62 1.75 -13.19 2.72
C GLU A 62 1.02 -11.86 2.76
N ALA A 63 1.40 -10.99 3.71
CA ALA A 63 0.75 -9.69 3.84
C ALA A 63 1.00 -8.84 2.59
N ARG A 64 2.22 -8.86 2.06
CA ARG A 64 2.52 -8.09 0.86
C ARG A 64 1.70 -8.54 -0.34
N GLU A 65 1.51 -9.84 -0.48
CA GLU A 65 0.78 -10.37 -1.63
C GLU A 65 -0.70 -10.05 -1.60
N ARG A 66 -1.23 -9.72 -0.43
CA ARG A 66 -2.63 -9.36 -0.29
C ARG A 66 -2.92 -7.90 -0.60
N ILE A 67 -1.90 -7.09 -0.74
CA ILE A 67 -2.06 -5.66 -1.02
C ILE A 67 -2.17 -5.47 -2.52
N GLY A 68 -3.28 -4.84 -2.95
CA GLY A 68 -3.44 -4.53 -4.36
C GLY A 68 -2.89 -3.17 -4.74
N GLU A 69 -3.09 -2.18 -3.86
CA GLU A 69 -2.76 -0.81 -4.20
C GLU A 69 -2.47 -0.01 -2.95
N ILE A 70 -1.50 0.89 -3.04
CA ILE A 70 -1.28 1.92 -2.03
C ILE A 70 -1.34 3.26 -2.76
N ALA A 71 -2.31 4.09 -2.40
CA ALA A 71 -2.52 5.39 -3.04
C ALA A 71 -2.13 6.50 -2.09
N ILE A 72 -1.46 7.51 -2.63
CA ILE A 72 -1.05 8.69 -1.87
C ILE A 72 -1.80 9.89 -2.43
N ASP A 73 -2.48 10.62 -1.55
CA ASP A 73 -3.25 11.79 -1.99
C ASP A 73 -2.40 13.06 -1.95
N ASP A 74 -3.04 14.18 -2.28
CA ASP A 74 -2.34 15.48 -2.36
C ASP A 74 -1.84 15.96 -1.00
N HIS A 75 -2.34 15.38 0.08
CA HIS A 75 -1.93 15.76 1.44
C HIS A 75 -0.92 14.78 2.01
N GLN A 76 -0.31 13.94 1.16
CA GLN A 76 0.69 12.96 1.57
C GLN A 76 0.12 11.94 2.54
N GLN A 77 -1.15 11.61 2.39
CA GLN A 77 -1.81 10.58 3.18
C GLN A 77 -1.93 9.31 2.35
N ALA A 78 -1.63 8.18 2.96
CA ALA A 78 -1.62 6.90 2.28
C ALA A 78 -2.87 6.09 2.62
N LYS A 79 -3.42 5.47 1.59
CA LYS A 79 -4.55 4.57 1.73
C LYS A 79 -4.19 3.26 1.03
N LEU A 80 -4.34 2.17 1.73
CA LEU A 80 -4.01 0.85 1.23
C LEU A 80 -5.30 0.10 0.93
N ARG A 81 -5.32 -0.64 -0.17
CA ARG A 81 -6.47 -1.48 -0.51
C ARG A 81 -5.99 -2.92 -0.65
N LEU A 82 -6.61 -3.79 0.13
CA LEU A 82 -6.38 -5.22 0.00
C LEU A 82 -7.11 -5.75 -1.22
N ILE A 83 -6.55 -6.76 -1.86
CA ILE A 83 -7.15 -7.33 -3.05
C ILE A 83 -8.53 -7.88 -2.71
N GLY A 84 -9.54 -7.38 -3.45
CA GLY A 84 -10.91 -7.85 -3.26
C GLY A 84 -11.54 -7.49 -1.93
N SER A 85 -11.03 -6.44 -1.27
CA SER A 85 -11.48 -6.12 0.07
C SER A 85 -11.57 -4.60 0.25
N PHE A 86 -11.62 -4.17 1.50
CA PHE A 86 -11.88 -2.79 1.88
C PHE A 86 -10.60 -1.99 2.04
N PRO A 87 -10.70 -0.65 2.03
CA PRO A 87 -9.51 0.17 2.20
C PRO A 87 -9.09 0.29 3.65
N ILE A 88 -7.80 0.53 3.83
CA ILE A 88 -7.21 0.78 5.14
C ILE A 88 -6.49 2.12 5.05
N LEU A 89 -6.88 3.05 5.93
CA LEU A 89 -6.30 4.39 5.97
C LEU A 89 -5.05 4.35 6.83
N LEU A 90 -3.90 4.60 6.22
CA LEU A 90 -2.62 4.45 6.92
C LEU A 90 -2.11 5.74 7.54
N GLY A 91 -2.53 6.89 7.00
CA GLY A 91 -2.08 8.16 7.52
C GLY A 91 -0.89 8.71 6.75
N ALA A 92 -0.07 9.52 7.42
CA ALA A 92 1.03 10.22 6.75
C ALA A 92 2.05 9.25 6.19
N VAL A 93 2.44 9.48 4.94
CA VAL A 93 3.42 8.62 4.26
C VAL A 93 4.72 8.56 5.02
N SER A 94 5.14 9.69 5.60
CA SER A 94 6.42 9.74 6.34
C SER A 94 6.43 8.84 7.57
N GLU A 95 5.26 8.45 8.07
CA GLU A 95 5.16 7.60 9.25
C GLU A 95 4.91 6.13 8.92
N LEU A 96 4.84 5.79 7.64
CA LEU A 96 4.53 4.43 7.24
C LEU A 96 5.50 3.39 7.79
N PRO A 97 6.81 3.61 7.76
CA PRO A 97 7.71 2.57 8.30
C PRO A 97 7.40 2.22 9.74
N GLU A 98 6.96 3.20 10.53
CA GLU A 98 6.62 2.99 11.92
C GLU A 98 5.26 2.33 12.11
N LYS A 99 4.41 2.38 11.08
CA LYS A 99 3.09 1.76 11.13
C LYS A 99 3.11 0.28 10.83
N ALA A 100 4.22 -0.24 10.32
CA ALA A 100 4.25 -1.63 9.87
C ALA A 100 3.88 -2.62 10.96
N PRO A 101 4.37 -2.49 12.21
CA PRO A 101 3.96 -3.45 13.25
C PRO A 101 2.47 -3.38 13.53
N LEU A 102 1.90 -2.17 13.59
CA LEU A 102 0.47 -2.03 13.84
C LEU A 102 -0.32 -2.63 12.69
N TYR A 103 0.11 -2.37 11.46
CA TYR A 103 -0.56 -2.93 10.30
C TYR A 103 -0.55 -4.46 10.34
N MET A 104 0.59 -5.06 10.72
CA MET A 104 0.67 -6.52 10.78
C MET A 104 -0.28 -7.09 11.83
N THR A 105 -0.40 -6.41 12.97
CA THR A 105 -1.34 -6.85 13.99
C THR A 105 -2.77 -6.83 13.45
N VAL A 106 -3.13 -5.75 12.75
CA VAL A 106 -4.46 -5.61 12.18
C VAL A 106 -4.68 -6.64 11.06
N PHE A 107 -3.67 -6.84 10.22
CA PHE A 107 -3.77 -7.80 9.14
C PHE A 107 -4.04 -9.21 9.68
N ASP A 108 -3.33 -9.59 10.73
CA ASP A 108 -3.54 -10.91 11.34
C ASP A 108 -4.95 -11.04 11.90
N GLU A 109 -5.48 -9.97 12.50
CA GLU A 109 -6.86 -9.99 13.00
C GLU A 109 -7.87 -10.14 11.88
N ILE A 110 -7.65 -9.41 10.78
CA ILE A 110 -8.54 -9.51 9.62
C ILE A 110 -8.55 -10.94 9.09
N LYS A 111 -7.37 -11.52 8.97
CA LYS A 111 -7.24 -12.86 8.42
C LYS A 111 -7.84 -13.90 9.34
N ASP A 112 -7.52 -13.82 10.64
CA ASP A 112 -7.95 -14.85 11.59
C ASP A 112 -9.43 -14.79 11.88
N LYS A 113 -10.02 -13.60 11.89
CA LYS A 113 -11.41 -13.41 12.27
C LYS A 113 -12.32 -13.13 11.09
N ASN A 114 -11.76 -13.11 9.88
CA ASN A 114 -12.53 -12.85 8.67
C ASN A 114 -13.36 -11.58 8.79
N ILE A 115 -12.73 -10.49 9.19
CA ILE A 115 -13.41 -9.24 9.45
C ILE A 115 -13.94 -8.65 8.15
N GLN A 116 -15.21 -8.24 8.17
CA GLN A 116 -15.84 -7.54 7.07
C GLN A 116 -16.06 -6.10 7.49
N ALA A 117 -15.40 -5.17 6.82
CA ALA A 117 -15.45 -3.78 7.22
C ALA A 117 -15.71 -2.89 6.01
N GLU A 118 -16.22 -1.70 6.29
CA GLU A 118 -16.32 -0.66 5.28
C GLU A 118 -14.96 -0.03 5.07
N TYR A 119 -14.23 0.20 6.16
CA TYR A 119 -12.83 0.62 6.11
C TYR A 119 -12.22 0.43 7.49
N ILE A 120 -10.89 0.48 7.53
CA ILE A 120 -10.15 0.49 8.79
C ILE A 120 -9.28 1.73 8.78
N ASP A 121 -9.24 2.44 9.92
CA ASP A 121 -8.48 3.67 10.05
C ASP A 121 -7.37 3.46 11.06
N LEU A 122 -6.14 3.53 10.61
CA LEU A 122 -4.95 3.36 11.45
C LEU A 122 -4.27 4.69 11.75
N THR A 123 -4.95 5.80 11.47
CA THR A 123 -4.35 7.12 11.71
C THR A 123 -4.41 7.54 13.18
N PHE A 124 -5.22 6.85 13.98
CA PHE A 124 -5.32 7.12 15.41
C PHE A 124 -4.39 6.21 16.19
N ALA A 125 -4.22 6.51 17.48
CA ALA A 125 -3.40 5.69 18.36
C ALA A 125 -3.90 4.25 18.44
N LYS A 126 -5.22 4.05 18.33
CA LYS A 126 -5.84 2.74 18.28
C LYS A 126 -6.53 2.56 16.94
N PRO A 127 -6.47 1.36 16.36
CA PRO A 127 -7.18 1.14 15.10
C PRO A 127 -8.68 1.34 15.26
N TYR A 128 -9.29 1.98 14.27
CA TYR A 128 -10.73 2.13 14.22
C TYR A 128 -11.26 1.31 13.05
N ILE A 129 -12.22 0.44 13.34
CA ILE A 129 -12.81 -0.43 12.33
C ILE A 129 -14.26 -0.03 12.13
N LYS A 130 -14.58 0.45 10.92
CA LYS A 130 -15.95 0.75 10.57
C LYS A 130 -16.56 -0.51 9.95
N LEU A 131 -17.38 -1.20 10.69
CA LEU A 131 -17.97 -2.44 10.22
C LEU A 131 -19.05 -2.17 9.19
N LEU A 132 -19.19 -3.10 8.26
CA LEU A 132 -20.31 -3.03 7.33
C LEU A 132 -21.63 -3.15 8.09
N PRO A 133 -22.69 -2.49 7.60
CA PRO A 133 -24.00 -2.64 8.25
C PRO A 133 -24.40 -4.10 8.26
N LYS A 134 -24.98 -4.53 9.35
CA LYS A 134 -25.46 -5.89 9.45
C LYS A 134 -26.57 -6.12 8.43
N GLN A 135 -26.46 -7.21 7.71
CA GLN A 135 -27.54 -7.59 6.84
C GLN A 135 -28.70 -8.11 7.67
N ALA A 136 -29.90 -7.77 7.26
CA ALA A 136 -31.07 -8.31 7.92
C ALA A 136 -31.11 -9.81 7.72
N LYS A 137 -31.45 -10.51 8.76
CA LYS A 137 -31.52 -11.95 8.70
C LYS A 137 -32.92 -12.40 8.37
#